data_399521b6f644d017e5b9549d3c1f7028
#
_entry.id   399521b6f644d017e5b9549d3c1f7028
#
_cell.length_a   1.000
_cell.length_b   1.000
_cell.length_c   1.000
_cell.angle_alpha   90.00
_cell.angle_beta   90.00
_cell.angle_gamma   90.00
#
_symmetry.space_group_name_H-M   'P 1'
#
loop_
_entity.id
_entity.type
_entity.pdbx_description
1 polymer ?
#
loop_
_entity_poly.entity_id
_entity_poly.type
_entity_poly.pdbx_seq_one_letter_code
_entity_poly.pdbx_strand_id
1 'polypeptide(L)'
;MKSLKPLLLVGSLLLSSMVWAEGGGDRTFERMQRMQQMRDKAEAVLIQAEKAPVGERHVHMKEHMNMLEGLMSQLHNEHPAPNMSAEEHLAWMEKHDKLVDDVLAQMIREHKLMMADKECHQ
;
A
#
# COMPACT_ATOMS: atom_id res chain seq x y z
N MET A 1 18.16 31.15 36.93
CA MET A 1 18.24 30.67 36.67
C MET A 1 18.06 30.13 35.86
N LYS A 2 18.06 29.96 35.56
CA LYS A 2 18.04 29.42 34.99
C LYS A 2 17.99 28.92 33.99
N SER A 3 18.07 28.79 33.59
CA SER A 3 18.08 28.36 32.80
C SER A 3 17.97 27.73 32.01
N LEU A 4 17.92 27.39 31.73
CA LEU A 4 17.87 26.68 31.11
C LEU A 4 17.67 26.34 30.07
N LYS A 5 17.58 26.38 29.77
CA LYS A 5 17.39 26.05 29.04
C LYS A 5 17.48 25.70 27.98
N PRO A 6 17.71 25.66 27.78
CA PRO A 6 17.79 25.37 26.84
C PRO A 6 17.77 24.73 26.13
N LEU A 7 17.72 24.26 26.03
CA LEU A 7 17.66 23.55 25.47
C LEU A 7 17.46 23.19 24.49
N LEU A 8 17.28 23.14 24.27
CA LEU A 8 17.10 22.76 23.51
C LEU A 8 17.21 22.40 22.56
N LEU A 9 17.42 22.41 22.29
CA LEU A 9 17.54 22.12 21.49
C LEU A 9 17.57 21.57 20.68
N VAL A 10 17.69 21.32 20.55
CA VAL A 10 17.76 20.89 19.97
C VAL A 10 17.65 20.37 19.11
N GLY A 11 17.57 19.98 18.94
CA GLY A 11 17.51 19.28 18.24
C GLY A 11 17.17 19.15 17.25
N SER A 12 17.08 19.21 16.92
CA SER A 12 16.78 19.03 16.01
C SER A 12 17.16 18.72 15.10
N LEU A 13 17.47 18.47 14.93
CA LEU A 13 17.75 18.17 14.16
C LEU A 13 17.79 17.60 13.37
N LEU A 14 17.88 17.21 13.30
CA LEU A 14 17.98 16.61 12.67
C LEU A 14 17.74 16.35 11.73
N LEU A 15 17.52 16.11 11.58
CA LEU A 15 17.22 15.71 10.83
C LEU A 15 17.38 15.68 9.83
N SER A 16 17.50 15.96 9.65
CA SER A 16 17.50 16.02 8.71
C SER A 16 18.02 15.52 7.92
N SER A 17 18.35 15.15 7.81
CA SER A 17 18.76 14.69 7.12
C SER A 17 18.59 14.21 6.25
N MET A 18 18.44 13.91 6.08
CA MET A 18 18.30 13.34 5.42
C MET A 18 18.17 13.30 4.43
N VAL A 19 18.08 13.21 4.12
CA VAL A 19 17.76 13.19 3.35
C VAL A 19 18.25 13.01 2.36
N TRP A 20 18.60 13.05 1.93
CA TRP A 20 19.02 13.01 1.01
C TRP A 20 19.12 12.12 0.30
N ALA A 21 19.00 11.64 0.57
CA ALA A 21 18.90 10.82 -0.12
C ALA A 21 18.73 10.91 -1.38
N GLU A 22 18.98 11.04 -1.89
CA GLU A 22 18.82 11.25 -2.91
C GLU A 22 18.88 10.44 -3.85
N GLY A 23 18.79 9.80 -4.26
CA GLY A 23 18.90 8.91 -5.33
C GLY A 23 17.57 8.53 -5.89
N GLY A 24 17.55 8.05 -7.10
CA GLY A 24 16.35 7.53 -7.71
C GLY A 24 15.79 6.33 -6.97
N GLY A 25 16.68 5.58 -6.34
CA GLY A 25 16.28 4.42 -5.57
C GLY A 25 15.32 4.76 -4.44
N ASP A 26 15.55 5.91 -3.82
CA ASP A 26 14.71 6.35 -2.73
C ASP A 26 13.27 6.58 -3.19
N ARG A 27 13.11 7.17 -4.34
CA ARG A 27 11.77 7.39 -4.88
C ARG A 27 11.07 6.11 -5.23
N THR A 28 11.84 5.15 -5.70
CA THR A 28 11.29 3.84 -6.04
C THR A 28 10.71 3.18 -4.79
N PHE A 29 11.43 3.23 -3.69
CA PHE A 29 10.95 2.64 -2.44
C PHE A 29 9.82 3.45 -1.83
N GLU A 30 9.83 4.76 -2.01
CA GLU A 30 8.71 5.60 -1.62
C GLU A 30 7.43 5.20 -2.34
N ARG A 31 7.53 5.02 -3.65
CA ARG A 31 6.38 4.59 -4.44
C ARG A 31 5.89 3.22 -4.00
N MET A 32 6.83 2.33 -3.73
CA MET A 32 6.49 1.00 -3.23
C MET A 32 5.74 1.10 -1.91
N GLN A 33 6.19 1.96 -1.03
CA GLN A 33 5.54 2.16 0.27
C GLN A 33 4.12 2.70 0.09
N ARG A 34 3.93 3.62 -0.84
CA ARG A 34 2.58 4.15 -1.11
C ARG A 34 1.66 3.06 -1.62
N MET A 35 2.18 2.18 -2.47
CA MET A 35 1.38 1.06 -2.97
C MET A 35 1.03 0.09 -1.85
N GLN A 36 1.94 -0.12 -0.91
CA GLN A 36 1.65 -0.93 0.27
C GLN A 36 0.53 -0.32 1.09
N GLN A 37 0.52 1.00 1.22
CA GLN A 37 -0.55 1.70 1.92
C GLN A 37 -1.87 1.56 1.19
N MET A 38 -1.85 1.64 -0.13
CA MET A 38 -3.05 1.43 -0.93
C MET A 38 -3.59 0.02 -0.75
N ARG A 39 -2.69 -0.97 -0.71
CA ARG A 39 -3.08 -2.35 -0.45
C ARG A 39 -3.78 -2.47 0.90
N ASP A 40 -3.22 -1.83 1.92
CA ASP A 40 -3.79 -1.89 3.27
C ASP A 40 -5.16 -1.23 3.32
N LYS A 41 -5.31 -0.12 2.61
CA LYS A 41 -6.62 0.56 2.55
C LYS A 41 -7.64 -0.29 1.81
N ALA A 42 -7.23 -0.93 0.74
CA ALA A 42 -8.10 -1.83 -0.01
C ALA A 42 -8.52 -3.00 0.87
N GLU A 43 -7.59 -3.53 1.65
CA GLU A 43 -7.89 -4.62 2.58
C GLU A 43 -8.96 -4.19 3.58
N ALA A 44 -8.83 -2.98 4.11
CA ALA A 44 -9.82 -2.46 5.07
C ALA A 44 -11.20 -2.35 4.45
N VAL A 45 -11.27 -1.89 3.21
CA VAL A 45 -12.56 -1.79 2.50
C VAL A 45 -13.14 -3.17 2.25
N LEU A 46 -12.30 -4.13 1.88
CA LEU A 46 -12.75 -5.50 1.67
C LEU A 46 -13.31 -6.11 2.95
N ILE A 47 -12.67 -5.85 4.08
CA ILE A 47 -13.16 -6.33 5.36
C ILE A 47 -14.53 -5.72 5.66
N GLN A 48 -14.71 -4.43 5.33
CA GLN A 48 -16.02 -3.80 5.50
C GLN A 48 -17.08 -4.50 4.65
N ALA A 49 -16.72 -4.85 3.41
CA ALA A 49 -17.64 -5.56 2.53
C ALA A 49 -18.00 -6.93 3.13
N GLU A 50 -16.99 -7.62 3.65
CA GLU A 50 -17.22 -8.95 4.23
C GLU A 50 -18.13 -8.91 5.45
N LYS A 51 -18.07 -7.83 6.21
CA LYS A 51 -18.87 -7.69 7.43
C LYS A 51 -20.24 -7.05 7.20
N ALA A 52 -20.42 -6.42 6.06
CA ALA A 52 -21.66 -5.68 5.79
C ALA A 52 -22.82 -6.65 5.52
N PRO A 53 -24.06 -6.21 5.84
CA PRO A 53 -25.24 -6.97 5.41
C PRO A 53 -25.25 -7.10 3.90
N VAL A 54 -25.82 -8.19 3.41
CA VAL A 54 -25.79 -8.52 1.98
C VAL A 54 -26.26 -7.34 1.12
N GLY A 55 -27.30 -6.65 1.55
CA GLY A 55 -27.86 -5.53 0.77
C GLY A 55 -26.94 -4.32 0.65
N GLU A 56 -25.98 -4.19 1.55
CA GLU A 56 -25.08 -3.03 1.56
C GLU A 56 -23.67 -3.38 1.05
N ARG A 57 -23.43 -4.66 0.83
CA ARG A 57 -22.10 -5.15 0.46
C ARG A 57 -21.63 -4.62 -0.86
N HIS A 58 -22.54 -4.40 -1.77
CA HIS A 58 -22.25 -3.99 -3.13
C HIS A 58 -21.48 -2.66 -3.18
N VAL A 59 -21.83 -1.70 -2.34
CA VAL A 59 -21.17 -0.39 -2.32
C VAL A 59 -19.69 -0.55 -1.96
N HIS A 60 -19.42 -1.35 -0.92
CA HIS A 60 -18.05 -1.56 -0.47
C HIS A 60 -17.25 -2.35 -1.49
N MET A 61 -17.89 -3.31 -2.15
CA MET A 61 -17.21 -4.12 -3.16
C MET A 61 -16.82 -3.27 -4.36
N LYS A 62 -17.70 -2.36 -4.76
CA LYS A 62 -17.40 -1.46 -5.88
C LYS A 62 -16.22 -0.56 -5.54
N GLU A 63 -16.21 -0.02 -4.33
CA GLU A 63 -15.09 0.79 -3.86
C GLU A 63 -13.79 -0.02 -3.86
N HIS A 64 -13.86 -1.25 -3.36
CA HIS A 64 -12.71 -2.14 -3.32
C HIS A 64 -12.14 -2.40 -4.71
N MET A 65 -13.03 -2.70 -5.68
CA MET A 65 -12.60 -2.94 -7.05
C MET A 65 -11.89 -1.74 -7.64
N ASN A 66 -12.45 -0.54 -7.39
CA ASN A 66 -11.83 0.68 -7.90
C ASN A 66 -10.42 0.87 -7.31
N MET A 67 -10.27 0.58 -6.03
CA MET A 67 -8.97 0.71 -5.39
C MET A 67 -7.97 -0.30 -5.94
N LEU A 68 -8.41 -1.54 -6.18
CA LEU A 68 -7.55 -2.56 -6.75
C LEU A 68 -7.14 -2.21 -8.17
N GLU A 69 -8.06 -1.67 -8.97
CA GLU A 69 -7.73 -1.25 -10.33
C GLU A 69 -6.62 -0.20 -10.32
N GLY A 70 -6.74 0.78 -9.42
CA GLY A 70 -5.72 1.81 -9.30
C GLY A 70 -4.38 1.24 -8.89
N LEU A 71 -4.39 0.33 -7.93
CA LEU A 71 -3.17 -0.29 -7.45
C LEU A 71 -2.53 -1.16 -8.51
N MET A 72 -3.35 -1.95 -9.22
CA MET A 72 -2.84 -2.79 -10.30
C MET A 72 -2.21 -1.98 -11.42
N SER A 73 -2.83 -0.84 -11.75
CA SER A 73 -2.27 0.04 -12.76
C SER A 73 -0.90 0.56 -12.35
N GLN A 74 -0.77 0.95 -11.08
CA GLN A 74 0.52 1.41 -10.59
C GLN A 74 1.56 0.30 -10.58
N LEU A 75 1.17 -0.89 -10.15
CA LEU A 75 2.07 -2.03 -10.16
C LEU A 75 2.55 -2.37 -11.56
N HIS A 76 1.64 -2.29 -12.52
CA HIS A 76 1.97 -2.57 -13.91
C HIS A 76 3.00 -1.59 -14.47
N ASN A 77 2.93 -0.34 -14.03
CA ASN A 77 3.82 0.71 -14.54
C ASN A 77 5.07 0.89 -13.70
N GLU A 78 5.21 0.15 -12.63
CA GLU A 78 6.35 0.30 -11.74
C GLU A 78 7.56 -0.46 -12.26
N HIS A 79 8.73 0.18 -12.18
CA HIS A 79 9.98 -0.40 -12.65
C HIS A 79 11.05 -0.17 -11.60
N PRO A 80 12.02 -1.07 -11.49
CA PRO A 80 13.14 -0.81 -10.60
C PRO A 80 13.97 0.35 -11.13
N ALA A 81 14.59 1.09 -10.21
CA ALA A 81 15.47 2.19 -10.61
C ALA A 81 16.68 1.63 -11.35
N PRO A 82 17.17 2.36 -12.38
CA PRO A 82 18.28 1.82 -13.19
C PRO A 82 19.60 1.64 -12.46
N ASN A 83 19.79 2.38 -11.36
CA ASN A 83 21.06 2.37 -10.64
C ASN A 83 21.04 1.53 -9.38
N MET A 84 20.06 0.66 -9.23
CA MET A 84 19.97 -0.19 -8.05
C MET A 84 21.11 -1.19 -8.00
N SER A 85 21.62 -1.43 -6.79
CA SER A 85 22.54 -2.55 -6.57
C SER A 85 21.77 -3.86 -6.72
N ALA A 86 22.48 -4.96 -6.80
CA ALA A 86 21.84 -6.27 -6.88
C ALA A 86 20.95 -6.53 -5.68
N GLU A 87 21.41 -6.13 -4.48
CA GLU A 87 20.64 -6.29 -3.27
C GLU A 87 19.37 -5.47 -3.29
N GLU A 88 19.47 -4.22 -3.72
CA GLU A 88 18.32 -3.35 -3.80
C GLU A 88 17.31 -3.86 -4.82
N HIS A 89 17.80 -4.34 -5.95
CA HIS A 89 16.95 -4.89 -6.99
C HIS A 89 16.17 -6.09 -6.46
N LEU A 90 16.86 -6.97 -5.75
CA LEU A 90 16.23 -8.15 -5.18
C LEU A 90 15.15 -7.75 -4.17
N ALA A 91 15.47 -6.78 -3.31
CA ALA A 91 14.49 -6.30 -2.33
C ALA A 91 13.28 -5.69 -3.02
N TRP A 92 13.51 -4.95 -4.11
CA TRP A 92 12.43 -4.37 -4.89
C TRP A 92 11.53 -5.46 -5.47
N MET A 93 12.14 -6.50 -6.03
CA MET A 93 11.39 -7.60 -6.62
C MET A 93 10.53 -8.32 -5.57
N GLU A 94 11.09 -8.55 -4.41
CA GLU A 94 10.36 -9.22 -3.33
C GLU A 94 9.13 -8.41 -2.89
N LYS A 95 9.31 -7.11 -2.74
CA LYS A 95 8.20 -6.25 -2.34
C LYS A 95 7.15 -6.16 -3.43
N HIS A 96 7.59 -6.07 -4.67
CA HIS A 96 6.68 -6.00 -5.80
C HIS A 96 5.85 -7.29 -5.90
N ASP A 97 6.51 -8.42 -5.80
CA ASP A 97 5.85 -9.72 -5.90
C ASP A 97 4.85 -9.91 -4.76
N LYS A 98 5.22 -9.46 -3.56
CA LYS A 98 4.32 -9.56 -2.43
C LYS A 98 3.06 -8.73 -2.65
N LEU A 99 3.21 -7.53 -3.20
CA LEU A 99 2.05 -6.69 -3.50
C LEU A 99 1.15 -7.35 -4.53
N VAL A 100 1.73 -7.95 -5.56
CA VAL A 100 0.96 -8.66 -6.57
C VAL A 100 0.18 -9.82 -5.92
N ASP A 101 0.85 -10.58 -5.08
CA ASP A 101 0.20 -11.69 -4.37
C ASP A 101 -0.95 -11.19 -3.49
N ASP A 102 -0.73 -10.09 -2.79
CA ASP A 102 -1.76 -9.53 -1.90
C ASP A 102 -2.98 -9.05 -2.70
N VAL A 103 -2.73 -8.41 -3.85
CA VAL A 103 -3.81 -7.96 -4.73
C VAL A 103 -4.61 -9.17 -5.22
N LEU A 104 -3.93 -10.21 -5.67
CA LEU A 104 -4.59 -11.42 -6.13
C LEU A 104 -5.42 -12.06 -5.02
N ALA A 105 -4.87 -12.10 -3.81
CA ALA A 105 -5.60 -12.67 -2.68
C ALA A 105 -6.88 -11.88 -2.40
N GLN A 106 -6.80 -10.55 -2.47
CA GLN A 106 -7.98 -9.72 -2.26
C GLN A 106 -9.01 -9.91 -3.37
N MET A 107 -8.56 -10.06 -4.60
CA MET A 107 -9.45 -10.33 -5.71
C MET A 107 -10.21 -11.65 -5.52
N ILE A 108 -9.51 -12.66 -5.06
CA ILE A 108 -10.14 -13.95 -4.81
C ILE A 108 -11.21 -13.83 -3.72
N ARG A 109 -10.90 -13.12 -2.65
CA ARG A 109 -11.86 -12.92 -1.56
C ARG A 109 -13.09 -12.16 -2.04
N GLU A 110 -12.88 -11.12 -2.84
CA GLU A 110 -14.01 -10.37 -3.38
C GLU A 110 -14.86 -11.25 -4.29
N HIS A 111 -14.21 -12.06 -5.11
CA HIS A 111 -14.94 -12.97 -5.99
C HIS A 111 -15.80 -13.94 -5.20
N LYS A 112 -15.28 -14.45 -4.09
CA LYS A 112 -16.05 -15.34 -3.22
C LYS A 112 -17.26 -14.64 -2.65
N LEU A 113 -17.13 -13.36 -2.29
CA LEU A 113 -18.26 -12.58 -1.82
C LEU A 113 -19.34 -12.46 -2.89
N MET A 114 -18.92 -12.18 -4.11
CA MET A 114 -19.87 -12.05 -5.22
C MET A 114 -20.62 -13.34 -5.45
N MET A 115 -19.94 -14.45 -5.39
CA MET A 115 -20.56 -15.75 -5.58
C MET A 115 -21.53 -16.07 -4.46
N ALA A 116 -21.15 -15.75 -3.22
CA ALA A 116 -22.01 -15.98 -2.07
C ALA A 116 -23.30 -15.17 -2.18
N ASP A 117 -23.18 -13.91 -2.63
CA ASP A 117 -24.35 -13.05 -2.80
C ASP A 117 -25.30 -13.62 -3.85
N LYS A 118 -24.77 -14.13 -4.93
CA LYS A 118 -25.60 -14.76 -5.97
C LYS A 118 -26.36 -15.95 -5.44
N GLU A 119 -25.69 -16.77 -4.64
CA GLU A 119 -26.32 -17.94 -4.06
C GLU A 119 -27.45 -17.55 -3.11
N CYS A 120 -27.27 -16.48 -2.36
CA CYS A 120 -28.30 -16.00 -1.44
C CYS A 120 -29.54 -15.49 -2.15
N HIS A 121 -29.37 -15.05 -3.41
CA HIS A 121 -30.49 -14.47 -4.17
C HIS A 121 -31.18 -15.49 -5.06
N GLN A 122 -30.72 -16.72 -5.06
CA GLN A 122 -31.39 -17.77 -5.77
C GLN A 122 -32.40 -18.46 -4.88
#